data_67df5a63b466a63e24b22ea329280408
#
_entry.id   67df5a63b466a63e24b22ea329280408
#
_cell.length_a   1.000
_cell.length_b   1.000
_cell.length_c   1.000
_cell.angle_alpha   90.00
_cell.angle_beta   90.00
_cell.angle_gamma   90.00
#
_symmetry.space_group_name_H-M   'P 1'
#
loop_
_entity.id
_entity.type
_entity.pdbx_description
1 polymer ?
#
loop_
_entity_poly.entity_id
_entity_poly.type
_entity_poly.pdbx_seq_one_letter_code
_entity_poly.pdbx_strand_id
1 'polypeptide(L)'
;MEEYKTKGTCSRTIYYEVENGILTHVEFVGGCKGNTEGVSRLAVGRPIEEVIDLLKGIPCRGKTSCPDQLSKALSEYKDNH
;
A
#
# COMPACT_ATOMS: atom_id res chain seq x y z
N MET A 1 -14.04 0.02 -4.02
CA MET A 1 -12.58 0.07 -3.91
C MET A 1 -12.17 1.15 -2.91
N GLU A 2 -11.26 0.83 -2.01
CA GLU A 2 -10.80 1.78 -0.99
C GLU A 2 -9.82 2.78 -1.59
N GLU A 3 -9.80 3.97 -1.04
CA GLU A 3 -8.90 5.03 -1.48
C GLU A 3 -8.12 5.56 -0.28
N TYR A 4 -6.81 5.70 -0.43
CA TYR A 4 -5.95 6.27 0.60
C TYR A 4 -5.07 7.36 -0.01
N LYS A 5 -5.14 8.55 0.52
CA LYS A 5 -4.31 9.66 0.06
C LYS A 5 -2.97 9.62 0.76
N THR A 6 -1.90 9.46 -0.02
CA THR A 6 -0.54 9.34 0.51
C THR A 6 0.04 10.69 0.90
N LYS A 7 1.04 10.64 1.78
CA LYS A 7 1.77 11.83 2.22
C LYS A 7 3.26 11.52 2.25
N GLY A 8 4.04 12.43 1.72
CA GLY A 8 5.51 12.31 1.77
C GLY A 8 6.12 11.33 0.79
N THR A 9 5.39 10.91 -0.25
CA THR A 9 5.91 10.03 -1.29
C THR A 9 5.64 10.60 -2.67
N CYS A 10 6.18 9.95 -3.70
CA CYS A 10 5.92 10.34 -5.09
C CYS A 10 4.49 10.02 -5.53
N SER A 11 3.87 9.01 -4.98
CA SER A 11 2.49 8.68 -5.34
C SER A 11 1.52 9.62 -4.63
N ARG A 12 0.36 9.83 -5.23
CA ARG A 12 -0.66 10.73 -4.71
C ARG A 12 -1.75 10.01 -3.96
N THR A 13 -2.16 8.88 -4.48
CA THR A 13 -3.29 8.12 -3.95
C THR A 13 -3.03 6.64 -4.18
N ILE A 14 -3.52 5.82 -3.27
CA ILE A 14 -3.51 4.37 -3.43
C ILE A 14 -4.95 3.91 -3.45
N TYR A 15 -5.34 3.21 -4.51
CA TYR A 15 -6.62 2.51 -4.56
C TYR A 15 -6.37 1.05 -4.27
N TYR A 16 -7.16 0.44 -3.42
CA TYR A 16 -6.97 -0.96 -3.09
C TYR A 16 -8.29 -1.63 -2.74
N GLU A 17 -8.28 -2.94 -2.79
CA GLU A 17 -9.45 -3.75 -2.50
C GLU A 17 -9.04 -4.92 -1.61
N VAL A 18 -9.85 -5.20 -0.59
CA VAL A 18 -9.62 -6.29 0.35
C VAL A 18 -10.84 -7.17 0.39
N GLU A 19 -10.62 -8.49 0.31
CA GLU A 19 -11.70 -9.47 0.37
C GLU A 19 -11.29 -10.59 1.34
N ASN A 20 -12.10 -10.79 2.37
CA ASN A 20 -11.81 -11.81 3.40
C ASN A 20 -10.42 -11.67 4.02
N GLY A 21 -9.98 -10.42 4.23
CA GLY A 21 -8.66 -10.16 4.81
C GLY A 21 -7.50 -10.31 3.85
N ILE A 22 -7.77 -10.59 2.57
CA ILE A 22 -6.75 -10.74 1.53
C ILE A 22 -6.77 -9.53 0.62
N LEU A 23 -5.59 -8.97 0.33
CA LEU A 23 -5.48 -7.86 -0.60
C LEU A 23 -5.66 -8.38 -2.01
N THR A 24 -6.71 -7.92 -2.69
CA THR A 24 -7.05 -8.42 -4.03
C THR A 24 -6.67 -7.45 -5.15
N HIS A 25 -6.49 -6.18 -4.83
CA HIS A 25 -6.12 -5.19 -5.83
C HIS A 25 -5.37 -4.03 -5.19
N VAL A 26 -4.38 -3.50 -5.89
CA VAL A 26 -3.64 -2.29 -5.49
C VAL A 26 -3.29 -1.50 -6.74
N GLU A 27 -3.56 -0.19 -6.71
CA GLU A 27 -3.18 0.71 -7.77
C GLU A 27 -2.63 2.00 -7.16
N PHE A 28 -1.41 2.35 -7.55
CA PHE A 28 -0.79 3.61 -7.13
C PHE A 28 -0.99 4.66 -8.21
N VAL A 29 -1.46 5.84 -7.82
CA VAL A 29 -1.59 6.97 -8.73
C VAL A 29 -0.38 7.87 -8.54
N GLY A 30 0.42 8.02 -9.60
CA GLY A 30 1.69 8.74 -9.53
C GLY A 30 2.82 7.84 -9.01
N GLY A 31 3.96 8.45 -8.72
CA GLY A 31 5.10 7.73 -8.16
C GLY A 31 5.97 7.04 -9.21
N CYS A 32 6.92 6.24 -8.72
CA CYS A 32 7.85 5.51 -9.56
C CYS A 32 7.18 4.25 -10.09
N LYS A 33 6.89 4.25 -11.39
CA LYS A 33 6.10 3.21 -12.02
C LYS A 33 6.62 1.79 -11.78
N GLY A 34 7.90 1.58 -11.94
CA GLY A 34 8.49 0.25 -11.71
C GLY A 34 8.39 -0.22 -10.28
N ASN A 35 8.64 0.68 -9.32
CA ASN A 35 8.58 0.36 -7.91
C ASN A 35 7.15 0.07 -7.46
N THR A 36 6.20 0.89 -7.88
CA THR A 36 4.79 0.71 -7.48
C THR A 36 4.20 -0.55 -8.09
N GLU A 37 4.56 -0.85 -9.34
CA GLU A 37 4.10 -2.07 -9.99
C GLU A 37 4.64 -3.32 -9.29
N GLY A 38 5.92 -3.31 -8.94
CA GLY A 38 6.52 -4.42 -8.21
C GLY A 38 5.86 -4.66 -6.86
N VAL A 39 5.62 -3.60 -6.11
CA VAL A 39 4.94 -3.70 -4.82
C VAL A 39 3.53 -4.25 -4.99
N SER A 40 2.80 -3.75 -6.00
CA SER A 40 1.43 -4.23 -6.26
C SER A 40 1.41 -5.72 -6.55
N ARG A 41 2.32 -6.20 -7.39
CA ARG A 41 2.37 -7.62 -7.75
C ARG A 41 2.72 -8.51 -6.59
N LEU A 42 3.61 -8.06 -5.72
CA LEU A 42 4.01 -8.84 -4.55
C LEU A 42 2.95 -8.84 -3.45
N ALA A 43 2.20 -7.75 -3.33
CA ALA A 43 1.22 -7.59 -2.27
C ALA A 43 -0.11 -8.28 -2.54
N VAL A 44 -0.54 -8.29 -3.79
CA VAL A 44 -1.82 -8.88 -4.17
C VAL A 44 -1.82 -10.39 -3.92
N GLY A 45 -2.89 -10.89 -3.31
CA GLY A 45 -3.03 -12.30 -2.97
C GLY A 45 -2.54 -12.65 -1.56
N ARG A 46 -1.99 -11.68 -0.82
CA ARG A 46 -1.51 -11.90 0.55
C ARG A 46 -2.50 -11.36 1.57
N PRO A 47 -2.53 -11.95 2.77
CA PRO A 47 -3.29 -11.37 3.88
C PRO A 47 -2.78 -9.95 4.16
N ILE A 48 -3.69 -9.02 4.44
CA ILE A 48 -3.29 -7.63 4.68
C ILE A 48 -2.34 -7.49 5.88
N GLU A 49 -2.47 -8.33 6.88
CA GLU A 49 -1.57 -8.31 8.04
C GLU A 49 -0.14 -8.61 7.62
N GLU A 50 0.06 -9.56 6.72
CA GLU A 50 1.36 -9.89 6.19
C GLU A 50 1.94 -8.75 5.36
N VAL A 51 1.11 -8.12 4.53
CA VAL A 51 1.53 -7.00 3.71
C VAL A 51 1.96 -5.82 4.60
N ILE A 52 1.20 -5.54 5.65
CA ILE A 52 1.54 -4.48 6.60
C ILE A 52 2.94 -4.73 7.20
N ASP A 53 3.18 -5.94 7.68
CA ASP A 53 4.45 -6.27 8.32
C ASP A 53 5.62 -6.22 7.34
N LEU A 54 5.42 -6.65 6.10
CA LEU A 54 6.48 -6.67 5.10
C LEU A 54 6.87 -5.28 4.61
N LEU A 55 5.90 -4.36 4.52
CA LEU A 55 6.13 -3.05 3.93
C LEU A 55 6.31 -1.93 4.93
N LYS A 56 6.00 -2.19 6.17
CA LYS A 56 6.07 -1.19 7.23
C LYS A 56 7.48 -0.65 7.39
N GLY A 57 7.62 0.67 7.38
CA GLY A 57 8.88 1.31 7.66
C GLY A 57 9.90 1.30 6.55
N ILE A 58 9.55 0.84 5.35
CA ILE A 58 10.49 0.88 4.23
C ILE A 58 10.69 2.33 3.80
N PRO A 59 11.91 2.88 3.90
CA PRO A 59 12.16 4.25 3.49
C PRO A 59 12.39 4.36 1.98
N CYS A 60 12.10 5.52 1.43
CA CYS A 60 12.51 5.86 0.09
C CYS A 60 13.46 7.06 0.20
N ARG A 61 13.15 8.17 -0.41
CA ARG A 61 14.01 9.35 -0.35
C ARG A 61 13.66 10.32 0.78
N GLY A 62 12.75 9.94 1.63
CA GLY A 62 12.31 10.79 2.73
C GLY A 62 11.93 9.93 3.91
N LYS A 63 10.95 10.38 4.66
CA LYS A 63 10.51 9.70 5.87
C LYS A 63 9.67 8.46 5.61
N THR A 64 9.17 8.32 4.40
CA THR A 64 8.25 7.24 4.04
C THR A 64 8.43 6.89 2.57
N SER A 65 7.78 5.83 2.14
CA SER A 65 7.83 5.34 0.76
C SER A 65 6.44 4.90 0.33
N CYS A 66 6.27 4.62 -0.98
CA CYS A 66 5.01 4.07 -1.47
C CYS A 66 4.64 2.76 -0.76
N PRO A 67 5.59 1.80 -0.60
CA PRO A 67 5.29 0.60 0.18
C PRO A 67 4.88 0.91 1.62
N ASP A 68 5.57 1.82 2.30
CA ASP A 68 5.24 2.21 3.65
C ASP A 68 3.84 2.84 3.73
N GLN A 69 3.49 3.67 2.76
CA GLN A 69 2.16 4.28 2.69
C GLN A 69 1.07 3.22 2.48
N LEU A 70 1.35 2.19 1.69
CA LEU A 70 0.42 1.09 1.52
C LEU A 70 0.19 0.37 2.86
N SER A 71 1.26 0.14 3.63
CA SER A 71 1.11 -0.50 4.94
C SER A 71 0.24 0.36 5.87
N LYS A 72 0.38 1.68 5.81
CA LYS A 72 -0.44 2.60 6.60
C LYS A 72 -1.90 2.56 6.17
N ALA A 73 -2.15 2.51 4.87
CA ALA A 73 -3.50 2.41 4.33
C ALA A 73 -4.19 1.15 4.81
N LEU A 74 -3.50 0.02 4.76
CA LEU A 74 -4.04 -1.26 5.19
C LEU A 74 -4.24 -1.31 6.71
N SER A 75 -3.36 -0.66 7.48
CA SER A 75 -3.53 -0.55 8.93
C SER A 75 -4.79 0.22 9.28
N GLU A 76 -5.05 1.32 8.59
CA GLU A 76 -6.28 2.09 8.80
C GLU A 76 -7.51 1.27 8.42
N TYR A 77 -7.44 0.54 7.32
CA TYR A 77 -8.53 -0.34 6.92
C TYR A 77 -8.84 -1.37 8.00
N LYS A 78 -7.81 -2.00 8.54
CA LYS A 78 -7.93 -3.00 9.59
C LYS A 78 -8.55 -2.42 10.85
N ASP A 79 -8.15 -1.19 11.23
CA ASP A 79 -8.68 -0.53 12.42
C ASP A 79 -10.15 -0.14 12.27
N ASN A 80 -10.61 0.09 11.06
CA ASN A 80 -11.98 0.54 10.76
C ASN A 80 -12.92 -0.60 10.38
N HIS A 81 -12.41 -1.78 10.19
CA HIS A 81 -13.16 -2.96 9.82
C HIS A 81 -12.79 -4.13 10.72
#